data_f2f6958670d6e9a550215202a3808914
#
_entry.id   f2f6958670d6e9a550215202a3808914
#
_cell.length_a   1.000
_cell.length_b   1.000
_cell.length_c   1.000
_cell.angle_alpha   90.00
_cell.angle_beta   90.00
_cell.angle_gamma   90.00
#
_symmetry.space_group_name_H-M   'P 1'
#
loop_
_entity.id
_entity.type
_entity.pdbx_description
1 polymer ?
#
loop_
_entity_poly.entity_id
_entity_poly.type
_entity_poly.pdbx_seq_one_letter_code
_entity_poly.pdbx_strand_id
1 'polypeptide(L)'
;NLDPIHKYFLFKDSLKSDYLFKIDNGNLPKFNDTHKEPIIDTYEKLPITFYLNENKNYALIIMKNNKIIWKYESKGNYGINQIRWDLITKKNNDQKPYHIHYNEFILPGEYNVILETENSVNNTLLKIYEK
;
A
#
# COMPACT_ATOMS: atom_id res chain seq x y z
N ASN A 1 -10.23 4.94 16.67
CA ASN A 1 -9.89 5.32 15.30
C ASN A 1 -11.05 5.07 14.37
N LEU A 2 -11.39 6.06 13.58
CA LEU A 2 -12.38 5.92 12.52
C LEU A 2 -11.73 5.26 11.32
N ASP A 3 -12.46 4.33 10.67
CA ASP A 3 -11.98 3.81 9.41
C ASP A 3 -12.02 4.91 8.32
N PRO A 4 -11.28 4.75 7.21
CA PRO A 4 -11.17 5.81 6.21
C PRO A 4 -12.50 6.23 5.60
N ILE A 5 -13.41 5.31 5.35
CA ILE A 5 -14.71 5.62 4.74
C ILE A 5 -15.57 6.43 5.71
N HIS A 6 -15.59 6.05 6.98
CA HIS A 6 -16.30 6.78 8.01
C HIS A 6 -15.76 8.21 8.13
N LYS A 7 -14.45 8.36 8.13
CA LYS A 7 -13.79 9.66 8.16
C LYS A 7 -14.19 10.51 6.96
N TYR A 8 -14.31 9.92 5.78
CA TYR A 8 -14.76 10.62 4.59
C TYR A 8 -16.16 11.21 4.79
N PHE A 9 -17.11 10.43 5.30
CA PHE A 9 -18.46 10.91 5.52
C PHE A 9 -18.53 12.06 6.54
N LEU A 10 -17.63 12.08 7.51
CA LEU A 10 -17.57 13.18 8.48
C LEU A 10 -16.99 14.46 7.88
N PHE A 11 -16.06 14.35 6.97
CA PHE A 11 -15.30 15.49 6.47
C PHE A 11 -15.46 15.77 4.98
N LYS A 12 -16.39 15.10 4.30
CA LYS A 12 -16.52 15.22 2.84
C LYS A 12 -16.69 16.66 2.35
N ASP A 13 -17.38 17.49 3.11
CA ASP A 13 -17.62 18.89 2.74
C ASP A 13 -16.38 19.77 2.95
N SER A 14 -15.40 19.27 3.72
CA SER A 14 -14.15 19.95 3.98
C SER A 14 -13.02 19.49 3.06
N LEU A 15 -13.18 18.35 2.40
CA LEU A 15 -12.15 17.78 1.53
C LEU A 15 -12.17 18.46 0.17
N LYS A 16 -11.25 19.41 -0.02
CA LYS A 16 -11.11 20.16 -1.27
C LYS A 16 -9.86 19.77 -2.05
N SER A 17 -8.97 18.99 -1.45
CA SER A 17 -7.73 18.52 -2.06
C SER A 17 -7.57 17.03 -1.84
N ASP A 18 -6.66 16.45 -2.58
CA ASP A 18 -6.32 15.04 -2.42
C ASP A 18 -5.88 14.74 -1.00
N TYR A 19 -6.21 13.55 -0.51
CA TYR A 19 -5.92 13.19 0.87
C TYR A 19 -5.62 11.69 1.02
N LEU A 20 -4.53 11.38 1.70
CA LEU A 20 -4.18 10.01 2.03
C LEU A 20 -4.61 9.71 3.46
N PHE A 21 -5.53 8.76 3.63
CA PHE A 21 -5.99 8.37 4.96
C PHE A 21 -4.93 7.56 5.69
N LYS A 22 -5.00 7.61 7.02
CA LYS A 22 -4.14 6.79 7.86
C LYS A 22 -4.26 5.32 7.47
N ILE A 23 -3.12 4.65 7.36
CA ILE A 23 -3.06 3.23 7.00
C ILE A 23 -2.92 2.41 8.27
N ASP A 24 -3.71 1.35 8.39
CA ASP A 24 -3.56 0.42 9.49
C ASP A 24 -2.25 -0.34 9.35
N ASN A 25 -1.78 -0.93 10.46
CA ASN A 25 -0.54 -1.68 10.44
C ASN A 25 -0.64 -2.87 9.48
N GLY A 26 0.43 -3.08 8.72
CA GLY A 26 0.55 -4.24 7.87
C GLY A 26 1.12 -5.43 8.64
N ASN A 27 0.58 -6.61 8.40
CA ASN A 27 1.05 -7.84 9.02
C ASN A 27 1.50 -8.80 7.95
N LEU A 28 2.76 -9.20 8.02
CA LEU A 28 3.31 -10.16 7.07
C LEU A 28 2.68 -11.54 7.28
N PRO A 29 2.56 -12.34 6.22
CA PRO A 29 2.13 -13.72 6.37
C PRO A 29 3.19 -14.54 7.08
N LYS A 30 2.79 -15.69 7.64
CA LYS A 30 3.76 -16.71 8.01
C LYS A 30 4.29 -17.38 6.76
N PHE A 31 5.56 -17.72 6.77
CA PHE A 31 6.21 -18.34 5.63
C PHE A 31 6.53 -19.79 5.90
N ASN A 32 6.45 -20.59 4.85
CA ASN A 32 6.96 -21.95 4.87
C ASN A 32 8.49 -21.91 4.96
N ASP A 33 9.06 -22.62 5.94
CA ASP A 33 10.50 -22.60 6.20
C ASP A 33 11.32 -23.09 5.00
N THR A 34 10.76 -24.03 4.24
CA THR A 34 11.46 -24.64 3.12
C THR A 34 11.48 -23.77 1.88
N HIS A 35 10.35 -23.13 1.58
CA HIS A 35 10.16 -22.44 0.30
C HIS A 35 9.86 -20.95 0.45
N LYS A 36 9.76 -20.45 1.66
CA LYS A 36 9.38 -19.05 1.94
C LYS A 36 8.08 -18.63 1.25
N GLU A 37 7.16 -19.58 1.10
CA GLU A 37 5.84 -19.30 0.56
C GLU A 37 4.91 -18.85 1.69
N PRO A 38 4.04 -17.86 1.43
CA PRO A 38 3.10 -17.42 2.46
C PRO A 38 2.06 -18.51 2.74
N ILE A 39 1.71 -18.65 4.03
CA ILE A 39 0.61 -19.51 4.45
C ILE A 39 -0.66 -18.67 4.30
N ILE A 40 -1.55 -19.08 3.41
CA ILE A 40 -2.70 -18.28 2.97
C ILE A 40 -3.57 -17.79 4.14
N ASP A 41 -3.84 -18.63 5.13
CA ASP A 41 -4.71 -18.28 6.25
C ASP A 41 -4.12 -17.24 7.21
N THR A 42 -2.85 -16.87 7.03
CA THR A 42 -2.19 -15.88 7.87
C THR A 42 -2.00 -14.54 7.16
N TYR A 43 -2.59 -14.39 5.97
CA TYR A 43 -2.23 -13.31 5.05
C TYR A 43 -3.45 -12.52 4.64
N GLU A 44 -3.40 -11.22 4.91
CA GLU A 44 -4.38 -10.27 4.42
C GLU A 44 -3.66 -9.15 3.66
N LYS A 45 -4.23 -8.76 2.54
CA LYS A 45 -3.73 -7.61 1.80
C LYS A 45 -4.00 -6.33 2.59
N LEU A 46 -3.08 -5.38 2.49
CA LEU A 46 -3.18 -4.12 3.20
C LEU A 46 -3.99 -3.11 2.38
N PRO A 47 -5.14 -2.63 2.89
CA PRO A 47 -5.88 -1.60 2.18
C PRO A 47 -5.20 -0.24 2.33
N ILE A 48 -5.06 0.46 1.22
CA ILE A 48 -4.57 1.84 1.17
C ILE A 48 -5.69 2.67 0.57
N THR A 49 -6.25 3.57 1.37
CA THR A 49 -7.42 4.36 1.01
C THR A 49 -7.04 5.82 0.88
N PHE A 50 -7.55 6.47 -0.15
CA PHE A 50 -7.25 7.87 -0.40
C PHE A 50 -8.41 8.54 -1.13
N TYR A 51 -8.44 9.87 -1.04
CA TYR A 51 -9.43 10.71 -1.69
C TYR A 51 -8.75 11.51 -2.80
N LEU A 52 -9.38 11.54 -3.97
CA LEU A 52 -8.97 12.40 -5.08
C LEU A 52 -10.07 13.43 -5.34
N ASN A 53 -9.68 14.69 -5.51
CA ASN A 53 -10.65 15.77 -5.74
C ASN A 53 -11.14 15.85 -7.20
N GLU A 54 -10.62 15.00 -8.07
CA GLU A 54 -11.06 14.84 -9.45
C GLU A 54 -10.48 13.54 -10.02
N ASN A 55 -10.94 13.16 -11.20
CA ASN A 55 -10.32 12.04 -11.91
C ASN A 55 -8.91 12.47 -12.34
N LYS A 56 -7.91 11.75 -11.91
CA LYS A 56 -6.51 12.09 -12.22
C LYS A 56 -5.58 10.92 -11.99
N ASN A 57 -4.39 11.04 -12.54
CA ASN A 57 -3.33 10.08 -12.27
C ASN A 57 -2.75 10.29 -10.87
N TYR A 58 -2.33 9.21 -10.25
CA TYR A 58 -1.70 9.24 -8.94
C TYR A 58 -0.56 8.23 -8.87
N ALA A 59 0.32 8.43 -7.92
CA ALA A 59 1.34 7.46 -7.53
C ALA A 59 1.27 7.22 -6.03
N LEU A 60 1.35 5.95 -5.64
CA LEU A 60 1.55 5.55 -4.25
C LEU A 60 2.98 5.06 -4.12
N ILE A 61 3.72 5.64 -3.19
CA ILE A 61 5.14 5.37 -3.04
C ILE A 61 5.40 5.00 -1.58
N ILE A 62 6.07 3.87 -1.36
CA ILE A 62 6.52 3.48 -0.02
C ILE A 62 8.02 3.72 0.05
N MET A 63 8.43 4.52 1.03
CA MET A 63 9.82 4.92 1.19
C MET A 63 10.36 4.61 2.57
N LYS A 64 11.66 4.33 2.61
CA LYS A 64 12.41 4.22 3.86
C LYS A 64 13.81 4.78 3.63
N ASN A 65 14.25 5.69 4.53
CA ASN A 65 15.59 6.29 4.47
C ASN A 65 15.91 6.91 3.10
N ASN A 66 14.95 7.64 2.53
CA ASN A 66 15.06 8.29 1.22
C ASN A 66 15.19 7.32 0.04
N LYS A 67 14.85 6.05 0.27
CA LYS A 67 14.86 5.02 -0.76
C LYS A 67 13.44 4.56 -1.06
N ILE A 68 13.10 4.46 -2.34
CA ILE A 68 11.82 3.93 -2.78
C ILE A 68 11.84 2.42 -2.63
N ILE A 69 10.93 1.89 -1.81
CA ILE A 69 10.77 0.45 -1.59
C ILE A 69 9.77 -0.14 -2.56
N TRP A 70 8.69 0.60 -2.84
CA TRP A 70 7.63 0.16 -3.74
C TRP A 70 6.92 1.38 -4.31
N LYS A 71 6.51 1.28 -5.57
CA LYS A 71 5.79 2.35 -6.25
C LYS A 71 4.70 1.77 -7.13
N TYR A 72 3.53 2.39 -7.09
CA TYR A 72 2.40 2.02 -7.92
C TYR A 72 1.79 3.27 -8.54
N GLU A 73 1.65 3.27 -9.84
CA GLU A 73 1.08 4.39 -10.59
C GLU A 73 -0.18 3.94 -11.31
N SER A 74 -1.22 4.74 -11.24
CA SER A 74 -2.47 4.43 -11.91
C SER A 74 -3.33 5.67 -12.05
N LYS A 75 -4.48 5.51 -12.67
CA LYS A 75 -5.49 6.55 -12.79
C LYS A 75 -6.58 6.29 -11.77
N GLY A 76 -6.92 7.31 -10.99
CA GLY A 76 -7.98 7.23 -9.99
C GLY A 76 -9.19 8.05 -10.37
N ASN A 77 -10.26 7.84 -9.60
CA ASN A 77 -11.53 8.53 -9.82
C ASN A 77 -11.79 9.56 -8.72
N TYR A 78 -12.58 10.56 -9.03
CA TYR A 78 -13.06 11.49 -8.03
C TYR A 78 -13.71 10.74 -6.87
N GLY A 79 -13.37 11.14 -5.65
CA GLY A 79 -13.91 10.53 -4.44
C GLY A 79 -12.96 9.54 -3.79
N ILE A 80 -13.50 8.54 -3.14
CA ILE A 80 -12.71 7.54 -2.41
C ILE A 80 -12.18 6.46 -3.36
N ASN A 81 -10.88 6.24 -3.27
CA ASN A 81 -10.19 5.15 -3.96
C ASN A 81 -9.56 4.24 -2.92
N GLN A 82 -9.47 2.96 -3.21
CA GLN A 82 -8.77 2.02 -2.35
C GLN A 82 -8.04 1.01 -3.21
N ILE A 83 -6.79 0.75 -2.88
CA ILE A 83 -6.06 -0.39 -3.41
C ILE A 83 -5.75 -1.35 -2.27
N ARG A 84 -5.64 -2.63 -2.59
CA ARG A 84 -5.24 -3.66 -1.64
C ARG A 84 -3.87 -4.17 -2.05
N TRP A 85 -2.88 -3.80 -1.26
CA TRP A 85 -1.50 -4.14 -1.55
C TRP A 85 -1.13 -5.46 -0.89
N ASP A 86 -0.45 -6.30 -1.65
CA ASP A 86 -0.08 -7.65 -1.23
C ASP A 86 1.21 -7.70 -0.40
N LEU A 87 1.77 -6.55 -0.02
CA LEU A 87 3.03 -6.43 0.75
C LEU A 87 4.26 -6.90 -0.03
N ILE A 88 4.12 -7.13 -1.32
CA ILE A 88 5.22 -7.57 -2.18
C ILE A 88 5.89 -6.34 -2.78
N THR A 89 7.21 -6.24 -2.59
CA THR A 89 7.99 -5.14 -3.12
C THR A 89 8.63 -5.47 -4.46
N LYS A 90 8.84 -6.76 -4.71
CA LYS A 90 9.40 -7.22 -5.97
C LYS A 90 8.78 -8.55 -6.34
N LYS A 91 8.07 -8.56 -7.47
CA LYS A 91 7.49 -9.78 -8.01
C LYS A 91 8.50 -10.48 -8.92
N ASN A 92 8.58 -11.79 -8.78
CA ASN A 92 9.45 -12.57 -9.63
C ASN A 92 8.65 -13.06 -10.84
N ASN A 93 9.00 -12.55 -12.01
CA ASN A 93 8.34 -12.85 -13.27
C ASN A 93 9.13 -13.85 -14.14
N ASP A 94 10.13 -14.53 -13.56
CA ASP A 94 10.92 -15.50 -14.31
C ASP A 94 10.04 -16.69 -14.69
N GLN A 95 10.00 -16.99 -15.98
CA GLN A 95 9.15 -18.04 -16.56
C GLN A 95 9.85 -19.39 -16.68
N LYS A 96 11.07 -19.52 -16.17
CA LYS A 96 11.83 -20.77 -16.28
C LYS A 96 11.21 -21.86 -15.42
N PRO A 97 10.80 -23.01 -16.00
CA PRO A 97 10.07 -24.02 -15.25
C PRO A 97 10.90 -24.80 -14.22
N TYR A 98 12.21 -24.70 -14.29
CA TYR A 98 13.10 -25.42 -13.38
C TYR A 98 13.44 -24.65 -12.12
N HIS A 99 13.10 -23.37 -12.06
CA HIS A 99 13.47 -22.50 -10.94
C HIS A 99 12.25 -22.13 -10.15
N ILE A 100 12.34 -22.31 -8.86
CA ILE A 100 11.32 -21.80 -7.95
C ILE A 100 11.70 -20.37 -7.64
N HIS A 101 10.83 -19.44 -8.06
CA HIS A 101 11.04 -18.02 -7.88
C HIS A 101 10.02 -17.47 -6.91
N TYR A 102 10.51 -16.79 -5.87
CA TYR A 102 9.67 -16.25 -4.84
C TYR A 102 9.59 -14.74 -4.95
N ASN A 103 8.40 -14.21 -4.71
CA ASN A 103 8.24 -12.78 -4.58
C ASN A 103 8.94 -12.29 -3.31
N GLU A 104 9.46 -11.07 -3.36
CA GLU A 104 10.05 -10.44 -2.18
C GLU A 104 9.00 -9.63 -1.45
N PHE A 105 8.77 -9.96 -0.19
CA PHE A 105 7.88 -9.23 0.69
C PHE A 105 8.63 -8.08 1.36
N ILE A 106 7.88 -7.03 1.73
CA ILE A 106 8.45 -5.93 2.51
C ILE A 106 8.98 -6.45 3.85
N LEU A 107 10.06 -5.88 4.33
CA LEU A 107 10.60 -6.24 5.64
C LEU A 107 9.83 -5.55 6.76
N PRO A 108 9.78 -6.13 7.97
CA PRO A 108 9.19 -5.44 9.11
C PRO A 108 9.89 -4.12 9.39
N GLY A 109 9.14 -3.14 9.86
CA GLY A 109 9.69 -1.83 10.18
C GLY A 109 8.71 -0.70 9.93
N GLU A 110 9.23 0.51 9.96
CA GLU A 110 8.44 1.73 9.74
C GLU A 110 8.80 2.34 8.38
N TYR A 111 7.76 2.79 7.68
CA TYR A 111 7.87 3.33 6.34
C TYR A 111 7.01 4.58 6.21
N ASN A 112 7.35 5.43 5.24
CA ASN A 112 6.47 6.50 4.80
C ASN A 112 5.75 6.07 3.53
N VAL A 113 4.44 6.29 3.50
CA VAL A 113 3.62 6.10 2.30
C VAL A 113 3.26 7.48 1.78
N ILE A 114 3.49 7.71 0.51
CA ILE A 114 3.27 8.99 -0.16
C ILE A 114 2.23 8.81 -1.24
N LEU A 115 1.21 9.66 -1.21
CA LEU A 115 0.28 9.83 -2.33
C LEU A 115 0.70 11.08 -3.08
N GLU A 116 1.14 10.89 -4.32
CA GLU A 116 1.60 11.98 -5.17
C GLU A 116 0.65 12.14 -6.36
N THR A 117 0.18 13.35 -6.60
CA THR A 117 -0.55 13.74 -7.78
C THR A 117 0.16 14.92 -8.43
N GLU A 118 -0.30 15.37 -9.60
CA GLU A 118 0.35 16.47 -10.29
C GLU A 118 0.38 17.79 -9.48
N ASN A 119 -0.53 17.93 -8.51
CA ASN A 119 -0.66 19.17 -7.75
C ASN A 119 -0.69 18.97 -6.24
N SER A 120 -0.41 17.78 -5.74
CA SER A 120 -0.36 17.56 -4.29
C SER A 120 0.55 16.39 -3.91
N VAL A 121 1.03 16.44 -2.67
CA VAL A 121 1.81 15.37 -2.04
C VAL A 121 1.30 15.21 -0.62
N ASN A 122 0.85 14.00 -0.30
CA ASN A 122 0.40 13.64 1.04
C ASN A 122 1.21 12.46 1.54
N ASN A 123 1.45 12.39 2.84
CA ASN A 123 2.15 11.25 3.39
C ASN A 123 1.52 10.75 4.68
N THR A 124 1.77 9.50 5.00
CA THR A 124 1.37 8.88 6.27
C THR A 124 2.38 7.80 6.64
N LEU A 125 2.40 7.47 7.91
CA LEU A 125 3.29 6.44 8.44
C LEU A 125 2.66 5.05 8.25
N LEU A 126 3.50 4.08 7.92
CA LEU A 126 3.10 2.67 7.82
C LEU A 126 4.05 1.84 8.68
N LYS A 127 3.48 0.98 9.52
CA LYS A 127 4.24 0.01 10.31
C LYS A 127 3.93 -1.39 9.81
N ILE A 128 4.98 -2.16 9.57
CA ILE A 128 4.88 -3.55 9.12
C ILE A 128 5.42 -4.44 10.23
N TYR A 129 4.62 -5.43 10.61
CA TYR A 129 4.96 -6.38 11.66
C TYR A 129 5.15 -7.78 11.11
N GLU A 130 6.05 -8.51 11.73
CA GLU A 130 6.14 -9.95 11.57
C GLU A 130 4.96 -10.64 12.22
N LYS A 131 4.55 -11.73 11.64
CA LYS A 131 3.44 -12.50 12.22
C LYS A 131 3.92 -13.69 13.05
#